data_983cd75bd92f1cb62cbf7782ffc32cde
#
_entry.id   983cd75bd92f1cb62cbf7782ffc32cde
#
_cell.length_a   1.000
_cell.length_b   1.000
_cell.length_c   1.000
_cell.angle_alpha   90.00
_cell.angle_beta   90.00
_cell.angle_gamma   90.00
#
_symmetry.space_group_name_H-M   'P 1'
#
loop_
_entity.id
_entity.type
_entity.pdbx_description
1 polymer ?
#
loop_
_entity_poly.entity_id
_entity_poly.type
_entity_poly.pdbx_seq_one_letter_code
_entity_poly.pdbx_strand_id
1 'polypeptide(L)'
;MRKNILFRTFSVLLAVALFAAVSPAASAYTYDGDAAKRYADTYALSHNSSYRQFSGDCANFVSQCLYAGGLQQNDTWFYKNGYFAGIGYSEAWATADTLKNYLKNDLKATRLVSKWTNDGRGRSYAYINNSGNLSGDGTEIIFYDWNDDGIIDHTAICVGTGYPLDGSRYYSDLIDQHTTNRKQVTWHLDYFNQNRNSTAIYAFGL
;
A
#
# COMPACT_ATOMS: atom_id res chain seq x y z
N MET A 1 -67.58 -25.15 61.36
CA MET A 1 -66.36 -24.40 61.44
C MET A 1 -65.59 -24.62 60.12
N ARG A 2 -65.62 -23.64 59.20
CA ARG A 2 -64.89 -23.68 57.91
C ARG A 2 -63.70 -22.72 58.05
N LYS A 3 -62.49 -23.24 57.93
CA LYS A 3 -61.27 -22.45 57.92
C LYS A 3 -60.98 -21.99 56.46
N ASN A 4 -60.99 -20.68 56.24
CA ASN A 4 -60.58 -20.09 54.96
C ASN A 4 -59.06 -19.98 54.94
N ILE A 5 -58.44 -20.66 53.99
CA ILE A 5 -57.03 -20.54 53.68
C ILE A 5 -56.87 -19.49 52.59
N LEU A 6 -56.26 -18.35 52.94
CA LEU A 6 -55.87 -17.31 52.00
C LEU A 6 -54.55 -17.74 51.28
N PHE A 7 -54.65 -17.95 50.00
CA PHE A 7 -53.44 -18.06 49.16
C PHE A 7 -52.93 -16.65 48.82
N ARG A 8 -51.74 -16.31 49.32
CA ARG A 8 -51.02 -15.13 48.92
C ARG A 8 -50.19 -15.51 47.66
N THR A 9 -50.55 -14.98 46.51
CA THR A 9 -49.76 -15.06 45.30
C THR A 9 -48.62 -14.06 45.39
N PHE A 10 -47.35 -14.57 45.39
CA PHE A 10 -46.16 -13.77 45.25
C PHE A 10 -45.89 -13.58 43.73
N SER A 11 -46.11 -12.37 43.22
CA SER A 11 -45.69 -11.99 41.88
C SER A 11 -44.20 -11.64 41.94
N VAL A 12 -43.38 -12.49 41.33
CA VAL A 12 -41.96 -12.19 41.12
C VAL A 12 -41.85 -11.39 39.81
N LEU A 13 -41.58 -10.09 39.93
CA LEU A 13 -41.23 -9.23 38.81
C LEU A 13 -39.77 -9.55 38.39
N LEU A 14 -39.61 -10.25 37.28
CA LEU A 14 -38.30 -10.50 36.64
C LEU A 14 -37.90 -9.24 35.84
N ALA A 15 -37.05 -8.40 36.41
CA ALA A 15 -36.47 -7.27 35.70
C ALA A 15 -35.40 -7.78 34.76
N VAL A 16 -35.69 -7.87 33.45
CA VAL A 16 -34.71 -8.15 32.41
C VAL A 16 -33.91 -6.85 32.13
N ALA A 17 -32.72 -6.76 32.69
CA ALA A 17 -31.79 -5.69 32.33
C ALA A 17 -31.24 -5.97 30.92
N LEU A 18 -31.72 -5.21 29.93
CA LEU A 18 -31.06 -5.16 28.61
C LEU A 18 -29.72 -4.44 28.77
N PHE A 19 -28.63 -5.20 28.84
CA PHE A 19 -27.30 -4.67 28.57
C PHE A 19 -27.18 -4.43 27.08
N ALA A 20 -27.38 -3.20 26.62
CA ALA A 20 -26.94 -2.78 25.30
C ALA A 20 -25.42 -2.88 25.29
N ALA A 21 -24.89 -3.90 24.63
CA ALA A 21 -23.47 -4.00 24.33
C ALA A 21 -23.12 -2.82 23.41
N VAL A 22 -22.53 -1.78 23.98
CA VAL A 22 -21.87 -0.72 23.20
C VAL A 22 -20.63 -1.39 22.61
N SER A 23 -20.76 -1.87 21.38
CA SER A 23 -19.58 -2.24 20.60
C SER A 23 -18.70 -1.00 20.51
N PRO A 24 -17.42 -1.03 20.91
CA PRO A 24 -16.53 0.08 20.63
C PRO A 24 -16.57 0.29 19.11
N ALA A 25 -16.88 1.51 18.69
CA ALA A 25 -16.77 1.88 17.29
C ALA A 25 -15.33 1.50 16.87
N ALA A 26 -15.19 0.59 15.92
CA ALA A 26 -13.88 0.32 15.33
C ALA A 26 -13.35 1.68 14.88
N SER A 27 -12.25 2.13 15.47
CA SER A 27 -11.57 3.34 15.04
C SER A 27 -11.34 3.16 13.54
N ALA A 28 -11.96 4.01 12.73
CA ALA A 28 -11.74 3.96 11.29
C ALA A 28 -10.24 4.18 11.09
N TYR A 29 -9.57 3.13 10.66
CA TYR A 29 -8.16 3.18 10.37
C TYR A 29 -7.96 4.20 9.24
N THR A 30 -7.19 5.23 9.51
CA THR A 30 -6.85 6.23 8.50
C THR A 30 -5.40 6.01 8.10
N TYR A 31 -5.16 5.68 6.84
CA TYR A 31 -3.82 5.60 6.29
C TYR A 31 -3.20 7.01 6.25
N ASP A 32 -1.95 7.13 6.76
CA ASP A 32 -1.17 8.36 6.76
C ASP A 32 -0.13 8.30 5.62
N GLY A 33 -0.48 8.84 4.46
CA GLY A 33 0.40 8.92 3.30
C GLY A 33 1.66 9.74 3.59
N ASP A 34 1.57 10.80 4.38
CA ASP A 34 2.74 11.60 4.77
C ASP A 34 3.73 10.78 5.61
N ALA A 35 3.25 9.89 6.47
CA ALA A 35 4.14 8.99 7.22
C ALA A 35 4.81 7.97 6.28
N ALA A 36 4.08 7.41 5.32
CA ALA A 36 4.62 6.52 4.30
C ALA A 36 5.70 7.21 3.46
N LYS A 37 5.41 8.44 3.00
CA LYS A 37 6.34 9.28 2.25
C LYS A 37 7.60 9.59 3.05
N ARG A 38 7.48 10.03 4.31
CA ARG A 38 8.66 10.28 5.17
C ARG A 38 9.52 9.04 5.33
N TYR A 39 8.90 7.86 5.45
CA TYR A 39 9.62 6.60 5.49
C TYR A 39 10.36 6.34 4.16
N ALA A 40 9.69 6.49 3.03
CA ALA A 40 10.27 6.33 1.70
C ALA A 40 11.48 7.26 1.51
N ASP A 41 11.31 8.55 1.74
CA ASP A 41 12.37 9.57 1.64
C ASP A 41 13.58 9.25 2.54
N THR A 42 13.35 8.63 3.69
CA THR A 42 14.41 8.27 4.64
C THR A 42 15.24 7.08 4.14
N TYR A 43 14.58 6.09 3.56
CA TYR A 43 15.20 4.80 3.24
C TYR A 43 15.36 4.53 1.74
N ALA A 44 14.94 5.41 0.83
CA ALA A 44 15.06 5.21 -0.62
C ALA A 44 16.48 4.86 -1.08
N LEU A 45 17.52 5.43 -0.44
CA LEU A 45 18.93 5.19 -0.77
C LEU A 45 19.65 4.32 0.25
N SER A 46 18.95 3.79 1.25
CA SER A 46 19.52 2.96 2.32
C SER A 46 18.51 1.90 2.76
N HIS A 47 18.94 0.95 3.59
CA HIS A 47 18.06 -0.10 4.13
C HIS A 47 17.79 0.12 5.60
N ASN A 48 16.54 -0.10 6.01
CA ASN A 48 16.20 -0.18 7.42
C ASN A 48 16.60 -1.57 7.96
N SER A 49 17.54 -1.59 8.90
CA SER A 49 18.09 -2.82 9.48
C SER A 49 17.08 -3.66 10.28
N SER A 50 15.90 -3.12 10.58
CA SER A 50 14.80 -3.87 11.20
C SER A 50 14.13 -4.85 10.25
N TYR A 51 14.40 -4.76 8.96
CA TYR A 51 13.84 -5.63 7.93
C TYR A 51 14.93 -6.40 7.20
N ARG A 52 14.55 -7.59 6.72
CA ARG A 52 15.40 -8.35 5.82
C ARG A 52 15.57 -7.59 4.51
N GLN A 53 16.79 -7.53 3.99
CA GLN A 53 17.07 -7.08 2.63
C GLN A 53 16.97 -8.25 1.65
N PHE A 54 16.29 -8.04 0.53
CA PHE A 54 16.15 -9.01 -0.55
C PHE A 54 16.97 -8.58 -1.77
N SER A 55 17.32 -9.53 -2.64
CA SER A 55 17.92 -9.19 -3.94
C SER A 55 16.95 -8.43 -4.85
N GLY A 56 15.67 -8.79 -4.82
CA GLY A 56 14.55 -8.02 -5.38
C GLY A 56 13.78 -7.37 -4.24
N ASP A 57 14.13 -6.13 -3.87
CA ASP A 57 13.69 -5.48 -2.63
C ASP A 57 12.55 -4.46 -2.83
N CYS A 58 12.07 -4.29 -4.07
CA CYS A 58 11.10 -3.25 -4.40
C CYS A 58 9.78 -3.39 -3.61
N ALA A 59 9.19 -4.57 -3.59
CA ALA A 59 7.94 -4.81 -2.87
C ALA A 59 8.14 -4.78 -1.35
N ASN A 60 9.26 -5.28 -0.84
CA ASN A 60 9.62 -5.19 0.56
C ASN A 60 9.73 -3.72 1.01
N PHE A 61 10.39 -2.88 0.21
CA PHE A 61 10.49 -1.44 0.49
C PHE A 61 9.13 -0.75 0.50
N VAL A 62 8.32 -0.97 -0.55
CA VAL A 62 6.97 -0.39 -0.62
C VAL A 62 6.09 -0.89 0.54
N SER A 63 6.17 -2.19 0.88
CA SER A 63 5.45 -2.74 2.04
C SER A 63 5.87 -2.09 3.37
N GLN A 64 7.14 -1.77 3.54
CA GLN A 64 7.61 -1.01 4.71
C GLN A 64 7.05 0.42 4.74
N CYS A 65 6.97 1.08 3.59
CA CYS A 65 6.34 2.41 3.48
C CYS A 65 4.85 2.35 3.85
N LEU A 66 4.13 1.37 3.32
CA LEU A 66 2.72 1.14 3.63
C LEU A 66 2.49 0.87 5.12
N TYR A 67 3.35 0.06 5.72
CA TYR A 67 3.29 -0.23 7.15
C TYR A 67 3.61 1.00 8.01
N ALA A 68 4.58 1.83 7.59
CA ALA A 68 4.90 3.11 8.24
C ALA A 68 3.76 4.12 8.13
N GLY A 69 3.01 4.12 7.01
CA GLY A 69 1.75 4.84 6.84
C GLY A 69 0.61 4.26 7.67
N GLY A 70 0.91 3.19 8.44
CA GLY A 70 0.04 2.56 9.40
C GLY A 70 -0.88 1.49 8.80
N LEU A 71 -0.75 1.08 7.53
CA LEU A 71 -1.51 -0.05 7.00
C LEU A 71 -1.34 -1.27 7.90
N GLN A 72 -2.46 -1.84 8.34
CA GLN A 72 -2.44 -2.95 9.29
C GLN A 72 -2.12 -4.28 8.58
N GLN A 73 -1.17 -5.01 9.15
CA GLN A 73 -0.86 -6.36 8.69
C GLN A 73 -2.03 -7.32 8.94
N ASN A 74 -2.16 -8.31 8.04
CA ASN A 74 -3.14 -9.37 8.15
C ASN A 74 -2.52 -10.70 7.67
N ASP A 75 -3.33 -11.75 7.54
CA ASP A 75 -2.83 -13.09 7.14
C ASP A 75 -2.31 -13.15 5.69
N THR A 76 -2.71 -12.22 4.83
CA THR A 76 -2.28 -12.14 3.43
C THR A 76 -1.04 -11.27 3.25
N TRP A 77 -0.94 -10.17 3.98
CA TRP A 77 0.15 -9.21 3.89
C TRP A 77 0.76 -8.94 5.26
N PHE A 78 1.96 -9.48 5.52
CA PHE A 78 2.64 -9.37 6.80
C PHE A 78 4.16 -9.51 6.70
N TYR A 79 4.83 -8.95 7.72
CA TYR A 79 6.23 -9.17 8.06
C TYR A 79 6.35 -9.38 9.57
N LYS A 80 6.89 -10.52 9.99
CA LYS A 80 7.08 -10.87 11.41
C LYS A 80 8.56 -11.06 11.68
N ASN A 81 9.07 -10.26 12.59
CA ASN A 81 10.43 -10.42 13.10
C ASN A 81 10.34 -10.87 14.56
N GLY A 82 10.64 -12.13 14.84
CA GLY A 82 10.52 -12.72 16.17
C GLY A 82 11.76 -13.49 16.57
N TYR A 83 12.24 -13.25 17.80
CA TYR A 83 13.43 -13.88 18.33
C TYR A 83 13.36 -15.43 18.31
N PHE A 84 12.19 -16.00 18.52
CA PHE A 84 11.96 -17.45 18.53
C PHE A 84 11.32 -18.00 17.23
N ALA A 85 10.63 -17.16 16.47
CA ALA A 85 9.90 -17.59 15.26
C ALA A 85 10.72 -17.39 13.96
N GLY A 86 11.90 -16.77 14.06
CA GLY A 86 12.63 -16.34 12.86
C GLY A 86 11.94 -15.16 12.13
N ILE A 87 12.41 -14.84 10.93
CA ILE A 87 11.80 -13.84 10.07
C ILE A 87 10.75 -14.52 9.21
N GLY A 88 9.49 -14.18 9.40
CA GLY A 88 8.37 -14.59 8.56
C GLY A 88 7.83 -13.41 7.75
N TYR A 89 7.52 -13.64 6.48
CA TYR A 89 6.88 -12.65 5.61
C TYR A 89 6.00 -13.36 4.57
N SER A 90 4.97 -12.66 4.13
CA SER A 90 4.11 -13.16 3.05
C SER A 90 4.67 -12.81 1.67
N GLU A 91 4.21 -13.51 0.65
CA GLU A 91 4.55 -13.16 -0.74
C GLU A 91 4.06 -11.75 -1.10
N ALA A 92 2.88 -11.35 -0.62
CA ALA A 92 2.35 -10.01 -0.84
C ALA A 92 3.18 -8.90 -0.18
N TRP A 93 3.99 -9.23 0.84
CA TRP A 93 4.98 -8.29 1.38
C TRP A 93 6.22 -8.19 0.50
N ALA A 94 6.65 -9.28 -0.13
CA ALA A 94 7.98 -9.42 -0.71
C ALA A 94 8.03 -9.42 -2.25
N THR A 95 6.90 -9.60 -2.95
CA THR A 95 6.87 -9.64 -4.42
C THR A 95 5.88 -8.64 -5.00
N ALA A 96 6.26 -8.00 -6.10
CA ALA A 96 5.49 -6.90 -6.69
C ALA A 96 4.13 -7.34 -7.23
N ASP A 97 4.07 -8.51 -7.89
CA ASP A 97 2.82 -9.00 -8.46
C ASP A 97 1.79 -9.36 -7.39
N THR A 98 2.21 -10.06 -6.33
CA THR A 98 1.29 -10.40 -5.24
C THR A 98 0.89 -9.19 -4.40
N LEU A 99 1.78 -8.18 -4.25
CA LEU A 99 1.44 -6.91 -3.61
C LEU A 99 0.35 -6.17 -4.41
N LYS A 100 0.48 -6.07 -5.74
CA LYS A 100 -0.55 -5.49 -6.61
C LYS A 100 -1.89 -6.20 -6.44
N ASN A 101 -1.87 -7.53 -6.44
CA ASN A 101 -3.07 -8.34 -6.27
C ASN A 101 -3.72 -8.12 -4.90
N TYR A 102 -2.93 -8.01 -3.83
CA TYR A 102 -3.39 -7.68 -2.49
C TYR A 102 -4.06 -6.29 -2.44
N LEU A 103 -3.40 -5.25 -2.95
CA LEU A 103 -3.99 -3.90 -2.97
C LEU A 103 -5.31 -3.88 -3.75
N LYS A 104 -5.33 -4.51 -4.91
CA LYS A 104 -6.52 -4.56 -5.78
C LYS A 104 -7.68 -5.36 -5.17
N ASN A 105 -7.39 -6.56 -4.67
CA ASN A 105 -8.44 -7.55 -4.36
C ASN A 105 -8.84 -7.54 -2.88
N ASP A 106 -7.90 -7.35 -1.96
CA ASP A 106 -8.14 -7.39 -0.53
C ASP A 106 -8.45 -5.99 0.03
N LEU A 107 -7.60 -5.00 -0.27
CA LEU A 107 -7.80 -3.62 0.17
C LEU A 107 -8.81 -2.83 -0.68
N LYS A 108 -9.15 -3.32 -1.89
CA LYS A 108 -10.00 -2.60 -2.85
C LYS A 108 -9.48 -1.22 -3.21
N ALA A 109 -8.16 -1.07 -3.22
CA ALA A 109 -7.50 0.17 -3.60
C ALA A 109 -7.98 0.68 -4.95
N THR A 110 -8.14 1.99 -5.06
CA THR A 110 -8.64 2.63 -6.28
C THR A 110 -7.59 2.56 -7.38
N ARG A 111 -7.95 2.01 -8.54
CA ARG A 111 -7.06 2.01 -9.69
C ARG A 111 -7.06 3.38 -10.36
N LEU A 112 -5.96 4.09 -10.26
CA LEU A 112 -5.76 5.44 -10.81
C LEU A 112 -5.29 5.40 -12.27
N VAL A 113 -4.29 4.53 -12.55
CA VAL A 113 -3.79 4.28 -13.91
C VAL A 113 -4.07 2.83 -14.28
N SER A 114 -4.92 2.62 -15.28
CA SER A 114 -5.35 1.27 -15.67
C SER A 114 -4.28 0.49 -16.40
N LYS A 115 -3.61 1.16 -17.31
CA LYS A 115 -2.47 0.70 -18.08
C LYS A 115 -1.94 1.89 -18.86
N TRP A 116 -0.69 2.22 -18.61
CA TRP A 116 0.03 3.17 -19.41
C TRP A 116 1.14 2.43 -20.14
N THR A 117 1.28 2.67 -21.43
CA THR A 117 2.38 2.13 -22.21
C THR A 117 3.01 3.26 -23.02
N ASN A 118 4.32 3.21 -23.18
CA ASN A 118 5.00 4.07 -24.12
C ASN A 118 4.65 3.59 -25.55
N ASP A 119 3.77 4.33 -26.23
CA ASP A 119 3.27 3.99 -27.57
C ASP A 119 4.29 4.20 -28.70
N GLY A 120 5.57 4.30 -28.38
CA GLY A 120 6.67 4.53 -29.33
C GLY A 120 6.81 5.98 -29.79
N ARG A 121 5.97 6.92 -29.28
CA ARG A 121 6.08 8.35 -29.61
C ARG A 121 7.18 9.07 -28.83
N GLY A 122 7.89 8.32 -28.01
CA GLY A 122 9.02 8.82 -27.27
C GLY A 122 8.67 9.60 -26.00
N ARG A 123 9.71 10.08 -25.34
CA ARG A 123 9.66 10.74 -24.03
C ARG A 123 8.74 11.96 -23.96
N SER A 124 8.62 12.71 -25.05
CA SER A 124 7.79 13.90 -25.11
C SER A 124 6.31 13.60 -24.86
N TYR A 125 5.84 12.40 -25.22
CA TYR A 125 4.44 12.02 -24.99
C TYR A 125 4.17 11.66 -23.53
N ALA A 126 5.11 10.98 -22.88
CA ALA A 126 5.04 10.70 -21.45
C ALA A 126 4.96 11.99 -20.61
N TYR A 127 5.62 13.06 -21.06
CA TYR A 127 5.58 14.36 -20.40
C TYR A 127 4.29 15.14 -20.61
N ILE A 128 3.69 15.02 -21.77
CA ILE A 128 2.43 15.70 -22.09
C ILE A 128 1.27 15.06 -21.33
N ASN A 129 1.30 13.74 -21.14
CA ASN A 129 0.32 12.99 -20.39
C ASN A 129 0.79 12.68 -18.96
N ASN A 130 1.69 13.47 -18.43
CA ASN A 130 2.28 13.28 -17.11
C ASN A 130 1.29 13.44 -15.94
N SER A 131 0.08 13.78 -16.23
CA SER A 131 -0.99 13.82 -15.25
C SER A 131 -1.60 12.43 -15.11
N GLY A 132 -0.90 11.50 -14.47
CA GLY A 132 -1.53 10.33 -13.88
C GLY A 132 -2.53 10.73 -12.77
N ASN A 133 -2.68 12.05 -12.53
CA ASN A 133 -3.39 12.62 -11.39
C ASN A 133 -2.92 12.00 -10.07
N LEU A 134 -1.61 11.72 -9.99
CA LEU A 134 -1.01 11.24 -8.77
C LEU A 134 -0.83 12.44 -7.83
N SER A 135 -1.24 12.30 -6.58
CA SER A 135 -1.16 13.39 -5.60
C SER A 135 0.25 13.54 -5.03
N GLY A 136 1.05 12.47 -5.08
CA GLY A 136 2.40 12.46 -4.54
C GLY A 136 2.45 12.57 -3.02
N ASP A 137 1.40 12.15 -2.36
CA ASP A 137 1.24 12.22 -0.90
C ASP A 137 1.55 10.90 -0.19
N GLY A 138 2.14 9.94 -0.90
CA GLY A 138 2.49 8.62 -0.35
C GLY A 138 1.33 7.63 -0.31
N THR A 139 0.20 7.96 -0.93
CA THR A 139 -0.96 7.05 -1.04
C THR A 139 -0.93 6.21 -2.30
N GLU A 140 -0.16 6.60 -3.32
CA GLU A 140 -0.14 5.91 -4.61
C GLU A 140 1.04 4.97 -4.74
N ILE A 141 0.72 3.75 -5.16
CA ILE A 141 1.69 2.70 -5.45
C ILE A 141 1.70 2.41 -6.94
N ILE A 142 2.90 2.43 -7.53
CA ILE A 142 3.13 2.23 -8.95
C ILE A 142 3.67 0.82 -9.16
N PHE A 143 3.17 0.17 -10.22
CA PHE A 143 3.55 -1.18 -10.62
C PHE A 143 3.98 -1.20 -12.09
N TYR A 144 5.10 -1.86 -12.36
CA TYR A 144 5.70 -1.96 -13.69
C TYR A 144 5.74 -3.41 -14.12
N ASP A 145 5.25 -3.64 -15.31
CA ASP A 145 5.35 -4.89 -16.07
C ASP A 145 6.25 -4.57 -17.27
N TRP A 146 7.53 -4.98 -17.20
CA TRP A 146 8.56 -4.52 -18.12
C TRP A 146 8.39 -4.99 -19.56
N ASN A 147 7.71 -6.11 -19.74
CA ASN A 147 7.52 -6.78 -21.03
C ASN A 147 6.05 -6.90 -21.45
N ASP A 148 5.14 -6.36 -20.63
CA ASP A 148 3.69 -6.37 -20.84
C ASP A 148 3.10 -7.80 -20.96
N ASP A 149 3.64 -8.73 -20.15
CA ASP A 149 3.16 -10.13 -20.13
C ASP A 149 2.06 -10.37 -19.06
N GLY A 150 1.70 -9.34 -18.30
CA GLY A 150 0.68 -9.38 -17.25
C GLY A 150 1.22 -9.68 -15.87
N ILE A 151 2.52 -9.98 -15.73
CA ILE A 151 3.21 -10.22 -14.46
C ILE A 151 3.93 -8.94 -14.04
N ILE A 152 3.80 -8.54 -12.80
CA ILE A 152 4.47 -7.33 -12.31
C ILE A 152 5.88 -7.62 -11.85
N ASP A 153 6.83 -6.96 -12.47
CA ASP A 153 8.26 -7.12 -12.20
C ASP A 153 8.78 -6.16 -11.13
N HIS A 154 8.15 -4.98 -10.99
CA HIS A 154 8.68 -3.92 -10.14
C HIS A 154 7.56 -3.07 -9.52
N THR A 155 7.87 -2.42 -8.40
CA THR A 155 6.97 -1.48 -7.74
C THR A 155 7.73 -0.35 -7.07
N ALA A 156 7.06 0.80 -6.95
CA ALA A 156 7.56 2.01 -6.31
C ALA A 156 6.41 2.74 -5.59
N ILE A 157 6.75 3.68 -4.72
CA ILE A 157 5.77 4.56 -4.06
C ILE A 157 5.90 5.97 -4.60
N CYS A 158 4.78 6.63 -4.90
CA CYS A 158 4.75 8.03 -5.29
C CYS A 158 4.93 8.92 -4.06
N VAL A 159 5.88 9.85 -4.12
CA VAL A 159 6.29 10.66 -2.97
C VAL A 159 6.22 12.16 -3.21
N GLY A 160 5.81 12.59 -4.38
CA GLY A 160 5.71 14.01 -4.68
C GLY A 160 5.44 14.30 -6.14
N THR A 161 5.34 15.59 -6.42
CA THR A 161 5.36 16.15 -7.77
C THR A 161 6.42 17.23 -7.82
N GLY A 162 7.21 17.30 -8.88
CA GLY A 162 8.30 18.26 -8.95
C GLY A 162 9.30 17.94 -10.07
N TYR A 163 10.48 18.57 -9.93
CA TYR A 163 11.61 18.23 -10.79
C TYR A 163 12.41 17.07 -10.19
N PRO A 164 12.59 15.98 -10.95
CA PRO A 164 13.31 14.81 -10.44
C PRO A 164 14.77 15.09 -10.08
N LEU A 165 15.29 14.36 -9.10
CA LEU A 165 16.71 14.41 -8.72
C LEU A 165 17.62 13.68 -9.71
N ASP A 166 17.06 13.01 -10.71
CA ASP A 166 17.80 12.29 -11.78
C ASP A 166 18.38 13.20 -12.87
N GLY A 167 18.24 14.52 -12.74
CA GLY A 167 18.68 15.51 -13.69
C GLY A 167 17.70 15.77 -14.83
N SER A 168 16.53 15.16 -14.82
CA SER A 168 15.43 15.48 -15.73
C SER A 168 15.02 16.94 -15.57
N ARG A 169 14.74 17.61 -16.70
CA ARG A 169 14.29 19.01 -16.73
C ARG A 169 12.77 19.15 -16.76
N TYR A 170 12.06 18.03 -16.62
CA TYR A 170 10.62 17.99 -16.77
C TYR A 170 9.97 17.81 -15.41
N TYR A 171 8.94 18.61 -15.16
CA TYR A 171 8.09 18.46 -13.99
C TYR A 171 7.32 17.15 -14.09
N SER A 172 7.32 16.34 -13.04
CA SER A 172 6.79 14.97 -13.05
C SER A 172 6.27 14.56 -11.68
N ASP A 173 5.45 13.51 -11.65
CA ASP A 173 5.25 12.74 -10.43
C ASP A 173 6.56 12.04 -10.08
N LEU A 174 6.87 12.01 -8.79
CA LEU A 174 8.15 11.53 -8.26
C LEU A 174 7.93 10.27 -7.45
N ILE A 175 8.83 9.30 -7.65
CA ILE A 175 8.80 8.05 -6.91
C ILE A 175 10.09 7.80 -6.15
N ASP A 176 9.96 7.02 -5.07
CA ASP A 176 11.05 6.36 -4.37
C ASP A 176 10.96 4.86 -4.56
N GLN A 177 12.10 4.20 -4.71
CA GLN A 177 12.16 2.77 -4.97
C GLN A 177 13.46 2.12 -4.48
N HIS A 178 13.38 0.79 -4.27
CA HIS A 178 14.54 -0.09 -4.22
C HIS A 178 14.68 -0.92 -5.49
N THR A 179 15.81 -1.54 -5.71
CA THR A 179 16.16 -2.43 -6.84
C THR A 179 15.94 -1.78 -8.23
N THR A 180 16.72 -0.85 -8.66
CA THR A 180 17.86 -0.11 -8.07
C THR A 180 17.35 1.00 -7.15
N ASN A 181 18.10 1.29 -6.07
CA ASN A 181 17.72 2.34 -5.14
C ASN A 181 17.72 3.71 -5.83
N ARG A 182 16.57 4.39 -5.82
CA ARG A 182 16.40 5.72 -6.38
C ARG A 182 15.47 6.55 -5.50
N LYS A 183 15.79 7.84 -5.43
CA LYS A 183 15.01 8.81 -4.67
C LYS A 183 14.52 9.92 -5.58
N GLN A 184 13.23 10.21 -5.51
CA GLN A 184 12.56 11.32 -6.21
C GLN A 184 12.92 11.37 -7.71
N VAL A 185 12.78 10.21 -8.37
CA VAL A 185 12.95 10.09 -9.81
C VAL A 185 11.59 10.08 -10.50
N THR A 186 11.59 10.29 -11.82
CA THR A 186 10.36 10.29 -12.63
C THR A 186 9.61 8.98 -12.53
N TRP A 187 8.30 9.03 -12.27
CA TRP A 187 7.45 7.88 -12.00
C TRP A 187 7.40 6.83 -13.11
N HIS A 188 7.53 7.21 -14.38
CA HIS A 188 7.48 6.27 -15.51
C HIS A 188 8.82 5.58 -15.81
N LEU A 189 9.90 5.98 -15.15
CA LEU A 189 11.24 5.38 -15.24
C LEU A 189 11.87 5.31 -16.64
N ASP A 190 11.36 6.02 -17.64
CA ASP A 190 11.81 5.91 -19.05
C ASP A 190 13.31 6.10 -19.23
N TYR A 191 13.93 6.94 -18.39
CA TYR A 191 15.38 7.19 -18.45
C TYR A 191 16.22 5.98 -18.05
N PHE A 192 15.63 5.08 -17.25
CA PHE A 192 16.31 3.93 -16.64
C PHE A 192 15.85 2.61 -17.26
N ASN A 193 14.74 2.62 -17.99
CA ASN A 193 14.11 1.42 -18.51
C ASN A 193 14.47 1.20 -19.99
N GLN A 194 15.28 0.17 -20.25
CA GLN A 194 15.63 -0.22 -21.61
C GLN A 194 14.43 -0.78 -22.39
N ASN A 195 13.45 -1.34 -21.69
CA ASN A 195 12.22 -1.91 -22.25
C ASN A 195 11.05 -0.92 -22.27
N ARG A 196 11.29 0.37 -22.15
CA ARG A 196 10.26 1.41 -22.01
C ARG A 196 9.15 1.36 -23.07
N ASN A 197 9.43 0.82 -24.25
CA ASN A 197 8.45 0.72 -25.33
C ASN A 197 7.48 -0.46 -25.17
N SER A 198 7.83 -1.45 -24.36
CA SER A 198 7.01 -2.62 -24.05
C SER A 198 6.49 -2.64 -22.62
N THR A 199 6.89 -1.68 -21.79
CA THR A 199 6.48 -1.62 -20.38
C THR A 199 5.05 -1.15 -20.23
N ALA A 200 4.26 -1.88 -19.46
CA ALA A 200 2.98 -1.43 -18.95
C ALA A 200 3.14 -0.92 -17.51
N ILE A 201 2.47 0.20 -17.20
CA ILE A 201 2.49 0.81 -15.86
C ILE A 201 1.07 0.90 -15.33
N TYR A 202 0.91 0.59 -14.06
CA TYR A 202 -0.34 0.66 -13.31
C TYR A 202 -0.12 1.50 -12.05
N ALA A 203 -1.12 2.21 -11.60
CA ALA A 203 -1.10 2.91 -10.32
C ALA A 203 -2.38 2.64 -9.52
N PHE A 204 -2.21 2.48 -8.22
CA PHE A 204 -3.31 2.28 -7.26
C PHE A 204 -3.17 3.27 -6.13
N GLY A 205 -4.28 3.88 -5.73
CA GLY A 205 -4.40 4.78 -4.58
C GLY A 205 -5.12 4.12 -3.41
N LEU A 206 -4.63 4.37 -2.20
CA LEU A 206 -5.16 3.90 -0.91
C LEU A 206 -6.16 4.90 -0.32
#